data_eaeb30a45bcd044d7388b881810fa341
#
_entry.id   eaeb30a45bcd044d7388b881810fa341
#
_cell.length_a   1.000
_cell.length_b   1.000
_cell.length_c   1.000
_cell.angle_alpha   90.00
_cell.angle_beta   90.00
_cell.angle_gamma   90.00
#
_symmetry.space_group_name_H-M   'P 1'
#
loop_
_entity.id
_entity.type
_entity.pdbx_description
1 polymer ?
#
loop_
_entity_poly.entity_id
_entity_poly.type
_entity_poly.pdbx_seq_one_letter_code
_entity_poly.pdbx_strand_id
1 'polypeptide(L)'
;MKARLPITKTPKCYVGGAFIRSESGRVTALNDAQGNFFANIPQCTRKDLRNAVEAAAKAGPGWAKRSGYNRAQILYRLAEMIEARGAEMAEAITLGGASER
;
A
#
# COMPACT_ATOMS: atom_id res chain seq x y z
N MET A 1 7.17 20.58 -19.67
CA MET A 1 7.02 19.59 -18.61
C MET A 1 8.32 18.81 -18.44
N LYS A 2 8.77 18.74 -17.23
CA LYS A 2 10.02 18.04 -16.95
C LYS A 2 9.83 16.54 -16.95
N ALA A 3 10.51 15.84 -17.83
CA ALA A 3 10.49 14.39 -17.82
C ALA A 3 11.25 13.87 -16.59
N ARG A 4 10.64 13.00 -15.82
CA ARG A 4 11.32 12.30 -14.74
C ARG A 4 12.03 11.09 -15.31
N LEU A 5 13.17 10.75 -14.72
CA LEU A 5 13.81 9.49 -15.05
C LEU A 5 12.83 8.34 -14.72
N PRO A 6 12.65 7.40 -15.63
CA PRO A 6 11.71 6.30 -15.42
C PRO A 6 12.26 5.27 -14.45
N ILE A 7 12.35 5.63 -13.18
CA ILE A 7 12.78 4.71 -12.14
C ILE A 7 11.57 3.90 -11.72
N THR A 8 11.57 2.65 -12.08
CA THR A 8 10.51 1.73 -11.73
C THR A 8 10.83 1.08 -10.40
N LYS A 9 9.98 1.33 -9.40
CA LYS A 9 10.10 0.66 -8.10
C LYS A 9 9.12 -0.49 -8.06
N THR A 10 9.52 -1.57 -7.37
CA THR A 10 8.60 -2.63 -7.02
C THR A 10 7.96 -2.28 -5.68
N PRO A 11 6.65 -1.97 -5.63
CA PRO A 11 5.98 -1.75 -4.37
C PRO A 11 6.10 -2.99 -3.48
N LYS A 12 6.19 -2.77 -2.19
CA LYS A 12 6.29 -3.84 -1.19
C LYS A 12 5.02 -3.88 -0.35
N CYS A 13 4.76 -5.01 0.27
CA CYS A 13 3.72 -5.10 1.29
C CYS A 13 4.16 -4.38 2.56
N TYR A 14 3.20 -3.81 3.28
CA TYR A 14 3.47 -3.17 4.56
C TYR A 14 2.87 -4.02 5.66
N VAL A 15 3.72 -4.68 6.43
CA VAL A 15 3.30 -5.64 7.46
C VAL A 15 4.16 -5.44 8.70
N GLY A 16 3.50 -5.36 9.85
CA GLY A 16 4.22 -5.24 11.12
C GLY A 16 5.05 -3.97 11.26
N GLY A 17 4.67 -2.91 10.57
CA GLY A 17 5.40 -1.64 10.58
C GLY A 17 6.60 -1.58 9.66
N ALA A 18 6.74 -2.54 8.75
CA ALA A 18 7.88 -2.59 7.83
C ALA A 18 7.43 -2.89 6.40
N PHE A 19 8.16 -2.38 5.43
CA PHE A 19 7.98 -2.77 4.04
C PHE A 19 8.74 -4.06 3.78
N ILE A 20 8.00 -5.10 3.39
CA ILE A 20 8.56 -6.44 3.18
C ILE A 20 8.30 -6.91 1.75
N ARG A 21 9.15 -7.82 1.28
CA ARG A 21 8.92 -8.53 0.03
C ARG A 21 8.13 -9.80 0.33
N SER A 22 7.48 -10.37 -0.72
CA SER A 22 6.88 -11.68 -0.58
C SER A 22 7.95 -12.73 -0.27
N GLU A 23 7.59 -13.70 0.55
CA GLU A 23 8.49 -14.83 0.83
C GLU A 23 8.79 -15.66 -0.43
N SER A 24 7.93 -15.58 -1.45
CA SER A 24 8.15 -16.25 -2.72
C SER A 24 9.26 -15.63 -3.56
N GLY A 25 9.57 -14.35 -3.32
CA GLY A 25 10.50 -13.59 -4.15
C GLY A 25 9.98 -13.28 -5.54
N ARG A 26 8.73 -13.65 -5.85
CA ARG A 26 8.12 -13.44 -7.16
C ARG A 26 7.38 -12.13 -7.24
N VAL A 27 7.29 -11.60 -8.46
CA VAL A 27 6.53 -10.38 -8.74
C VAL A 27 5.57 -10.63 -9.89
N THR A 28 4.49 -9.86 -9.92
CA THR A 28 3.54 -9.83 -11.02
C THR A 28 3.64 -8.47 -11.69
N ALA A 29 3.84 -8.46 -13.01
CA ALA A 29 3.88 -7.23 -13.76
C ALA A 29 2.47 -6.67 -13.95
N LEU A 30 2.33 -5.36 -13.76
CA LEU A 30 1.07 -4.64 -14.03
C LEU A 30 1.27 -3.75 -15.25
N ASN A 31 0.27 -3.77 -16.13
CA ASN A 31 0.22 -2.93 -17.31
C ASN A 31 -0.94 -1.95 -17.19
N ASP A 32 -0.79 -0.79 -17.83
CA ASP A 32 -1.87 0.18 -17.92
C ASP A 32 -2.93 -0.24 -18.96
N ALA A 33 -3.93 0.60 -19.17
CA ALA A 33 -5.02 0.29 -20.11
C ALA A 33 -4.55 0.15 -21.55
N GLN A 34 -3.39 0.75 -21.90
CA GLN A 34 -2.78 0.67 -23.22
C GLN A 34 -1.81 -0.50 -23.37
N GLY A 35 -1.67 -1.32 -22.35
CA GLY A 35 -0.76 -2.46 -22.36
C GLY A 35 0.68 -2.13 -22.01
N ASN A 36 0.97 -0.90 -21.59
CA ASN A 36 2.32 -0.49 -21.20
C ASN A 36 2.61 -0.88 -19.75
N PHE A 37 3.78 -1.46 -19.53
CA PHE A 37 4.23 -1.81 -18.18
C PHE A 37 4.39 -0.55 -17.32
N PHE A 38 3.91 -0.59 -16.07
CA PHE A 38 4.11 0.51 -15.15
C PHE A 38 4.62 0.10 -13.76
N ALA A 39 4.41 -1.13 -13.32
CA ALA A 39 4.89 -1.57 -12.01
C ALA A 39 4.94 -3.09 -11.91
N ASN A 40 5.83 -3.58 -11.03
CA ASN A 40 5.78 -4.94 -10.53
C ASN A 40 5.19 -4.91 -9.13
N ILE A 41 4.31 -5.85 -8.82
CA ILE A 41 3.80 -6.01 -7.46
C ILE A 41 4.23 -7.36 -6.91
N PRO A 42 4.37 -7.49 -5.58
CA PRO A 42 4.72 -8.78 -4.99
C PRO A 42 3.63 -9.81 -5.28
N GLN A 43 4.05 -11.02 -5.66
CA GLN A 43 3.13 -12.15 -5.78
C GLN A 43 3.08 -12.86 -4.43
N CYS A 44 2.16 -12.41 -3.58
CA CYS A 44 2.05 -12.90 -2.22
C CYS A 44 1.51 -14.32 -2.16
N THR A 45 1.94 -15.06 -1.14
CA THR A 45 1.53 -16.43 -0.89
C THR A 45 0.60 -16.50 0.29
N ARG A 46 0.07 -17.70 0.55
CA ARG A 46 -0.73 -17.96 1.74
C ARG A 46 0.07 -17.68 3.02
N LYS A 47 1.37 -17.97 3.01
CA LYS A 47 2.25 -17.68 4.15
C LYS A 47 2.38 -16.19 4.39
N ASP A 48 2.49 -15.38 3.34
CA ASP A 48 2.52 -13.93 3.46
C ASP A 48 1.23 -13.40 4.12
N LEU A 49 0.09 -13.94 3.70
CA LEU A 49 -1.20 -13.59 4.30
C LEU A 49 -1.26 -13.97 5.78
N ARG A 50 -0.80 -15.17 6.11
CA ARG A 50 -0.74 -15.63 7.50
C ARG A 50 0.09 -14.68 8.35
N ASN A 51 1.28 -14.33 7.88
CA ASN A 51 2.19 -13.43 8.60
C ASN A 51 1.57 -12.06 8.80
N ALA A 52 0.85 -11.54 7.80
CA ALA A 52 0.17 -10.26 7.89
C ALA A 52 -0.96 -10.30 8.93
N VAL A 53 -1.77 -11.35 8.92
CA VAL A 53 -2.87 -11.52 9.87
C VAL A 53 -2.33 -11.68 11.30
N GLU A 54 -1.27 -12.46 11.47
CA GLU A 54 -0.64 -12.62 12.78
C GLU A 54 -0.09 -11.30 13.32
N ALA A 55 0.54 -10.50 12.47
CA ALA A 55 1.05 -9.18 12.86
C ALA A 55 -0.10 -8.25 13.28
N ALA A 56 -1.19 -8.25 12.52
CA ALA A 56 -2.36 -7.44 12.82
C ALA A 56 -3.03 -7.89 14.13
N ALA A 57 -3.19 -9.19 14.33
CA ALA A 57 -3.79 -9.74 15.53
C ALA A 57 -2.95 -9.42 16.77
N LYS A 58 -1.63 -9.48 16.65
CA LYS A 58 -0.71 -9.14 17.73
C LYS A 58 -0.78 -7.65 18.10
N ALA A 59 -0.99 -6.79 17.14
CA ALA A 59 -1.08 -5.34 17.36
C ALA A 59 -2.43 -4.91 17.94
N GLY A 60 -3.49 -5.71 17.75
CA GLY A 60 -4.86 -5.37 18.12
C GLY A 60 -5.05 -4.98 19.58
N PRO A 61 -4.61 -5.81 20.55
CA PRO A 61 -4.80 -5.48 21.97
C PRO A 61 -4.18 -4.15 22.38
N GLY A 62 -2.97 -3.83 21.90
CA GLY A 62 -2.31 -2.56 22.20
C GLY A 62 -3.07 -1.36 21.64
N TRP A 63 -3.61 -1.50 20.45
CA TRP A 63 -4.44 -0.48 19.84
C TRP A 63 -5.75 -0.28 20.61
N ALA A 64 -6.40 -1.39 20.97
CA ALA A 64 -7.67 -1.34 21.71
C ALA A 64 -7.54 -0.69 23.09
N LYS A 65 -6.38 -0.79 23.71
CA LYS A 65 -6.12 -0.17 25.01
C LYS A 65 -5.91 1.33 24.96
N ARG A 66 -5.65 1.88 23.80
CA ARG A 66 -5.50 3.33 23.67
C ARG A 66 -6.85 4.00 23.91
N SER A 67 -6.82 5.23 24.46
CA SER A 67 -8.05 5.99 24.63
C SER A 67 -8.69 6.27 23.26
N GLY A 68 -10.01 6.47 23.27
CA GLY A 68 -10.73 6.86 22.04
C GLY A 68 -10.17 8.16 21.47
N TYR A 69 -9.81 9.10 22.33
CA TYR A 69 -9.21 10.37 21.92
C TYR A 69 -7.87 10.15 21.20
N ASN A 70 -7.00 9.29 21.74
CA ASN A 70 -5.71 9.00 21.14
C ASN A 70 -5.85 8.31 19.78
N ARG A 71 -6.77 7.34 19.68
CA ARG A 71 -7.05 6.66 18.41
C ARG A 71 -7.61 7.63 17.38
N ALA A 72 -8.48 8.54 17.82
CA ALA A 72 -9.06 9.55 16.93
C ALA A 72 -7.98 10.49 16.39
N GLN A 73 -7.03 10.93 17.22
CA GLN A 73 -5.94 11.79 16.75
C GLN A 73 -5.10 11.11 15.66
N ILE A 74 -4.79 9.83 15.83
CA ILE A 74 -4.02 9.08 14.84
C ILE A 74 -4.80 8.98 13.53
N LEU A 75 -6.09 8.68 13.59
CA LEU A 75 -6.93 8.55 12.40
C LEU A 75 -7.14 9.89 11.69
N TYR A 76 -7.30 10.99 12.44
CA TYR A 76 -7.39 12.32 11.84
C TYR A 76 -6.09 12.68 11.12
N ARG A 77 -4.95 12.38 11.74
CA ARG A 77 -3.66 12.61 11.08
C ARG A 77 -3.52 11.81 9.80
N LEU A 78 -3.94 10.56 9.82
CA LEU A 78 -3.96 9.72 8.62
C LEU A 78 -4.84 10.33 7.53
N ALA A 79 -6.04 10.79 7.89
CA ALA A 79 -6.95 11.42 6.94
C ALA A 79 -6.34 12.69 6.31
N GLU A 80 -5.68 13.52 7.11
CA GLU A 80 -4.99 14.70 6.60
C GLU A 80 -3.90 14.33 5.59
N MET A 81 -3.13 13.29 5.88
CA MET A 81 -2.06 12.84 4.98
C MET A 81 -2.63 12.27 3.68
N ILE A 82 -3.72 11.53 3.74
CA ILE A 82 -4.39 11.00 2.56
C ILE A 82 -4.93 12.15 1.71
N GLU A 83 -5.56 13.13 2.34
CA GLU A 83 -6.10 14.30 1.64
C GLU A 83 -4.99 15.09 0.95
N ALA A 84 -3.86 15.28 1.63
CA ALA A 84 -2.71 15.99 1.07
C ALA A 84 -2.12 15.28 -0.16
N ARG A 85 -2.27 13.96 -0.24
CA ARG A 85 -1.78 13.14 -1.35
C ARG A 85 -2.88 12.60 -2.25
N GLY A 86 -4.05 13.23 -2.21
CA GLY A 86 -5.21 12.77 -2.96
C GLY A 86 -4.96 12.66 -4.46
N ALA A 87 -4.27 13.64 -5.05
CA ALA A 87 -3.96 13.64 -6.47
C ALA A 87 -3.05 12.47 -6.86
N GLU A 88 -2.03 12.17 -6.05
CA GLU A 88 -1.13 11.04 -6.28
C GLU A 88 -1.87 9.71 -6.20
N MET A 89 -2.76 9.58 -5.23
CA MET A 89 -3.54 8.36 -5.05
C MET A 89 -4.52 8.15 -6.20
N ALA A 90 -5.19 9.21 -6.64
CA ALA A 90 -6.09 9.15 -7.78
C ALA A 90 -5.36 8.74 -9.05
N GLU A 91 -4.18 9.30 -9.29
CA GLU A 91 -3.34 8.94 -10.43
C GLU A 91 -2.94 7.46 -10.39
N ALA A 92 -2.53 6.96 -9.23
CA ALA A 92 -2.13 5.56 -9.08
C ALA A 92 -3.31 4.62 -9.35
N ILE A 93 -4.50 4.97 -8.86
CA ILE A 93 -5.71 4.18 -9.08
C ILE A 93 -6.08 4.16 -10.57
N THR A 94 -5.98 5.30 -11.22
CA THR A 94 -6.27 5.42 -12.65
C THR A 94 -5.31 4.59 -13.49
N LEU A 95 -4.01 4.62 -13.16
CA LEU A 95 -3.00 3.79 -13.83
C LEU A 95 -3.31 2.30 -13.69
N GLY A 96 -3.89 1.90 -12.58
CA GLY A 96 -4.31 0.51 -12.35
C GLY A 96 -5.58 0.12 -13.12
N GLY A 97 -6.16 1.02 -13.90
CA GLY A 97 -7.32 0.73 -14.73
C GLY A 97 -8.68 1.05 -14.12
N ALA A 98 -8.71 1.67 -12.92
CA ALA A 98 -9.96 2.08 -12.31
C ALA A 98 -10.47 3.40 -12.92
N SER A 99 -11.79 3.54 -12.99
CA SER A 99 -12.40 4.80 -13.44
C SER A 99 -12.49 5.79 -12.27
N GLU A 100 -12.59 7.07 -12.60
CA GLU A 100 -12.67 8.17 -11.62
C GLU A 100 -14.05 8.27 -10.92
N ARG A 101 -14.89 7.28 -11.01
CA ARG A 101 -16.21 7.32 -10.39
C ARG A 101 -16.18 7.07 -8.90
#